data_f27c0a64b52764b2c3f1bf6fb88494e6
#
_entry.id   f27c0a64b52764b2c3f1bf6fb88494e6
#
_cell.length_a   1.000
_cell.length_b   1.000
_cell.length_c   1.000
_cell.angle_alpha   90.00
_cell.angle_beta   90.00
_cell.angle_gamma   90.00
#
_symmetry.space_group_name_H-M   'P 1'
#
loop_
_entity.id
_entity.type
_entity.pdbx_description
1 polymer ?
#
loop_
_entity_poly.entity_id
_entity_poly.type
_entity_poly.pdbx_seq_one_letter_code
_entity_poly.pdbx_strand_id
1 'polypeptide(L)'
;MTEMNNNIASTEALRTKREFETEMNRCRDLFEKKTRDYGTSWRVLRLPSLTDQIFIKANRIRSVEESGENRVGEGVESEFVAMVNYAVMALMQQDLPPDDGQDLPTDKALELYDKHLHRAARLMLDKNHDYGEAWRLMRVGSMVDLILMKLRRIKQIEDNQGHTLVSEGVEGGYMDIINYALFCLIRLHEEKELDKLRIEN
;
A
#
# COMPACT_ATOMS: atom_id res chain seq x y z
N MET A 1 -11.94 -31.73 -16.30
CA MET A 1 -10.79 -30.97 -15.79
C MET A 1 -10.93 -29.45 -15.94
N THR A 2 -11.40 -28.93 -17.07
CA THR A 2 -11.53 -27.49 -17.34
C THR A 2 -12.52 -26.76 -16.41
N GLU A 3 -13.69 -27.35 -16.12
CA GLU A 3 -14.71 -26.75 -15.23
C GLU A 3 -14.28 -26.73 -13.76
N MET A 4 -13.54 -27.73 -13.31
CA MET A 4 -13.02 -27.78 -11.93
C MET A 4 -11.91 -26.74 -11.71
N ASN A 5 -11.04 -26.51 -12.72
CA ASN A 5 -10.02 -25.47 -12.67
C ASN A 5 -10.65 -24.05 -12.70
N ASN A 6 -11.71 -23.82 -13.48
CA ASN A 6 -12.41 -22.55 -13.51
C ASN A 6 -13.11 -22.23 -12.17
N ASN A 7 -13.67 -23.24 -11.50
CA ASN A 7 -14.29 -23.06 -10.18
C ASN A 7 -13.26 -22.75 -9.08
N ILE A 8 -12.09 -23.38 -9.11
CA ILE A 8 -11.00 -23.11 -8.16
C ILE A 8 -10.48 -21.69 -8.36
N ALA A 9 -10.15 -21.30 -9.59
CA ALA A 9 -9.67 -19.95 -9.90
C ALA A 9 -10.66 -18.85 -9.51
N SER A 10 -11.98 -19.08 -9.70
CA SER A 10 -13.02 -18.14 -9.28
C SER A 10 -13.12 -18.03 -7.74
N THR A 11 -12.90 -19.12 -7.02
CA THR A 11 -12.94 -19.14 -5.54
C THR A 11 -11.72 -18.43 -4.95
N GLU A 12 -10.54 -18.63 -5.52
CA GLU A 12 -9.32 -17.94 -5.12
C GLU A 12 -9.41 -16.43 -5.37
N ALA A 13 -9.88 -16.02 -6.54
CA ALA A 13 -10.08 -14.61 -6.85
C ALA A 13 -11.08 -13.92 -5.90
N LEU A 14 -12.16 -14.60 -5.51
CA LEU A 14 -13.13 -14.11 -4.52
C LEU A 14 -12.52 -14.02 -3.11
N ARG A 15 -11.64 -14.96 -2.75
CA ARG A 15 -10.89 -14.92 -1.50
C ARG A 15 -9.97 -13.71 -1.46
N THR A 16 -9.13 -13.54 -2.48
CA THR A 16 -8.20 -12.40 -2.60
C THR A 16 -8.93 -11.08 -2.54
N LYS A 17 -10.05 -10.96 -3.25
CA LYS A 17 -10.86 -9.73 -3.20
C LYS A 17 -11.30 -9.39 -1.77
N ARG A 18 -11.83 -10.37 -1.01
CA ARG A 18 -12.27 -10.15 0.38
C ARG A 18 -11.13 -9.79 1.31
N GLU A 19 -10.00 -10.48 1.22
CA GLU A 19 -8.82 -10.19 2.02
C GLU A 19 -8.27 -8.79 1.72
N PHE A 20 -8.23 -8.42 0.45
CA PHE A 20 -7.78 -7.11 0.00
C PHE A 20 -8.71 -6.00 0.49
N GLU A 21 -10.03 -6.17 0.38
CA GLU A 21 -11.04 -5.25 0.91
C GLU A 21 -10.91 -5.08 2.43
N THR A 22 -10.61 -6.14 3.16
CA THR A 22 -10.40 -6.10 4.62
C THR A 22 -9.22 -5.19 4.97
N GLU A 23 -8.08 -5.35 4.31
CA GLU A 23 -6.90 -4.52 4.56
C GLU A 23 -7.07 -3.08 4.08
N MET A 24 -7.76 -2.87 2.96
CA MET A 24 -8.14 -1.53 2.50
C MET A 24 -8.97 -0.80 3.55
N ASN A 25 -9.99 -1.45 4.10
CA ASN A 25 -10.86 -0.88 5.14
C ASN A 25 -10.06 -0.54 6.41
N ARG A 26 -9.13 -1.41 6.82
CA ARG A 26 -8.22 -1.15 7.96
C ARG A 26 -7.39 0.11 7.74
N CYS A 27 -6.80 0.27 6.55
CA CYS A 27 -6.02 1.46 6.21
C CYS A 27 -6.88 2.73 6.19
N ARG A 28 -8.07 2.63 5.59
CA ARG A 28 -9.05 3.71 5.50
C ARG A 28 -9.53 4.17 6.87
N ASP A 29 -9.88 3.23 7.75
CA ASP A 29 -10.34 3.53 9.10
C ASP A 29 -9.30 4.31 9.90
N LEU A 30 -8.02 3.95 9.77
CA LEU A 30 -6.94 4.70 10.41
C LEU A 30 -6.80 6.11 9.80
N PHE A 31 -6.89 6.24 8.47
CA PHE A 31 -6.85 7.54 7.80
C PHE A 31 -8.01 8.43 8.27
N GLU A 32 -9.24 7.90 8.32
CA GLU A 32 -10.41 8.61 8.78
C GLU A 32 -10.25 9.11 10.23
N LYS A 33 -9.86 8.22 11.16
CA LYS A 33 -9.63 8.57 12.57
C LYS A 33 -8.63 9.70 12.71
N LYS A 34 -7.49 9.60 12.02
CA LYS A 34 -6.47 10.64 12.01
C LYS A 34 -6.96 11.96 11.41
N THR A 35 -7.72 11.90 10.31
CA THR A 35 -8.32 13.10 9.70
C THR A 35 -9.32 13.78 10.64
N ARG A 36 -10.07 13.00 11.43
CA ARG A 36 -10.98 13.55 12.45
C ARG A 36 -10.24 14.17 13.64
N ASP A 37 -9.09 13.61 14.03
CA ASP A 37 -8.32 14.08 15.17
C ASP A 37 -7.59 15.41 14.91
N TYR A 38 -6.99 15.57 13.72
CA TYR A 38 -6.13 16.72 13.44
C TYR A 38 -6.19 17.23 11.98
N GLY A 39 -7.29 16.98 11.30
CA GLY A 39 -7.55 17.50 9.96
C GLY A 39 -6.66 16.90 8.89
N THR A 40 -6.45 17.68 7.84
CA THR A 40 -5.63 17.27 6.69
C THR A 40 -4.23 17.88 6.72
N SER A 41 -3.60 17.92 7.88
CA SER A 41 -2.27 18.50 8.11
C SER A 41 -1.18 17.96 7.17
N TRP A 42 -1.37 16.75 6.61
CA TRP A 42 -0.49 16.17 5.60
C TRP A 42 -0.42 16.99 4.29
N ARG A 43 -1.36 17.89 4.07
CA ARG A 43 -1.40 18.78 2.90
C ARG A 43 -0.15 19.65 2.78
N VAL A 44 0.48 20.03 3.89
CA VAL A 44 1.75 20.79 3.89
C VAL A 44 2.91 20.02 3.25
N LEU A 45 2.79 18.69 3.15
CA LEU A 45 3.86 17.84 2.62
C LEU A 45 3.89 17.92 1.08
N ARG A 46 5.05 18.24 0.53
CA ARG A 46 5.32 18.12 -0.90
C ARG A 46 5.42 16.64 -1.30
N LEU A 47 5.21 16.31 -2.57
CA LEU A 47 5.32 14.93 -3.08
C LEU A 47 6.62 14.23 -2.66
N PRO A 48 7.82 14.82 -2.79
CA PRO A 48 9.04 14.18 -2.32
C PRO A 48 9.05 13.88 -0.82
N SER A 49 8.38 14.70 -0.01
CA SER A 49 8.27 14.45 1.43
C SER A 49 7.38 13.24 1.74
N LEU A 50 6.30 13.04 0.99
CA LEU A 50 5.46 11.84 1.09
C LEU A 50 6.21 10.60 0.62
N THR A 51 6.96 10.69 -0.49
CA THR A 51 7.85 9.62 -0.97
C THR A 51 8.86 9.22 0.10
N ASP A 52 9.48 10.21 0.78
CA ASP A 52 10.44 9.95 1.85
C ASP A 52 9.80 9.31 3.08
N GLN A 53 8.55 9.66 3.43
CA GLN A 53 7.84 8.97 4.50
C GLN A 53 7.63 7.49 4.18
N ILE A 54 7.23 7.14 2.97
CA ILE A 54 7.08 5.74 2.55
C ILE A 54 8.44 5.03 2.57
N PHE A 55 9.50 5.70 2.10
CA PHE A 55 10.85 5.16 2.07
C PHE A 55 11.39 4.82 3.47
N ILE A 56 11.16 5.70 4.46
CA ILE A 56 11.55 5.45 5.86
C ILE A 56 10.86 4.20 6.40
N LYS A 57 9.56 4.02 6.11
CA LYS A 57 8.77 2.86 6.55
C LYS A 57 9.29 1.56 5.93
N ALA A 58 9.53 1.53 4.63
CA ALA A 58 10.06 0.38 3.93
C ALA A 58 11.47 0.00 4.41
N ASN A 59 12.36 0.98 4.61
CA ASN A 59 13.69 0.73 5.15
C ASN A 59 13.66 0.21 6.60
N ARG A 60 12.74 0.70 7.43
CA ARG A 60 12.61 0.19 8.80
C ARG A 60 12.25 -1.30 8.80
N ILE A 61 11.33 -1.73 7.92
CA ILE A 61 10.97 -3.15 7.81
C ILE A 61 12.21 -3.97 7.44
N ARG A 62 12.96 -3.56 6.42
CA ARG A 62 14.19 -4.24 6.01
C ARG A 62 15.21 -4.30 7.15
N SER A 63 15.45 -3.19 7.86
CA SER A 63 16.39 -3.15 8.96
C SER A 63 16.00 -4.08 10.13
N VAL A 64 14.71 -4.19 10.43
CA VAL A 64 14.19 -5.13 11.44
C VAL A 64 14.37 -6.58 10.98
N GLU A 65 14.12 -6.87 9.71
CA GLU A 65 14.31 -8.20 9.13
C GLU A 65 15.79 -8.62 9.16
N GLU A 66 16.71 -7.73 8.77
CA GLU A 66 18.14 -8.00 8.72
C GLU A 66 18.79 -8.11 10.11
N SER A 67 18.39 -7.28 11.06
CA SER A 67 18.94 -7.27 12.42
C SER A 67 18.31 -8.29 13.36
N GLY A 68 17.07 -8.72 13.08
CA GLY A 68 16.25 -9.52 13.99
C GLY A 68 15.80 -8.74 15.24
N GLU A 69 16.12 -7.43 15.36
CA GLU A 69 15.79 -6.59 16.51
C GLU A 69 14.71 -5.56 16.18
N ASN A 70 13.65 -5.55 16.96
CA ASN A 70 12.61 -4.51 16.92
C ASN A 70 12.60 -3.69 18.22
N ARG A 71 13.43 -2.64 18.28
CA ARG A 71 13.59 -1.80 19.48
C ARG A 71 12.42 -0.86 19.76
N VAL A 72 11.62 -0.53 18.74
CA VAL A 72 10.49 0.39 18.86
C VAL A 72 9.25 -0.33 19.41
N GLY A 73 9.22 -1.68 19.36
CA GLY A 73 8.10 -2.49 19.85
C GLY A 73 6.84 -2.48 18.96
N GLU A 74 6.76 -1.60 17.98
CA GLU A 74 5.67 -1.58 17.01
C GLU A 74 5.88 -2.67 15.94
N GLY A 75 4.82 -3.44 15.66
CA GLY A 75 4.86 -4.47 14.64
C GLY A 75 5.06 -3.88 13.24
N VAL A 76 5.65 -4.67 12.34
CA VAL A 76 5.87 -4.26 10.93
C VAL A 76 4.56 -3.96 10.17
N GLU A 77 3.43 -4.46 10.65
CA GLU A 77 2.11 -4.19 10.05
C GLU A 77 1.76 -2.70 10.07
N SER A 78 2.09 -1.98 11.16
CA SER A 78 1.85 -0.54 11.24
C SER A 78 2.61 0.24 10.17
N GLU A 79 3.78 -0.25 9.76
CA GLU A 79 4.56 0.34 8.68
C GLU A 79 3.89 0.15 7.32
N PHE A 80 3.35 -1.05 7.04
CA PHE A 80 2.61 -1.29 5.79
C PHE A 80 1.35 -0.45 5.70
N VAL A 81 0.56 -0.34 6.79
CA VAL A 81 -0.60 0.55 6.84
C VAL A 81 -0.20 2.00 6.60
N ALA A 82 0.90 2.45 7.18
CA ALA A 82 1.42 3.80 6.96
C ALA A 82 1.87 4.01 5.50
N MET A 83 2.54 3.02 4.88
CA MET A 83 2.92 3.09 3.46
C MET A 83 1.72 3.22 2.55
N VAL A 84 0.65 2.43 2.77
CA VAL A 84 -0.61 2.58 2.00
C VAL A 84 -1.15 3.99 2.15
N ASN A 85 -1.28 4.49 3.38
CA ASN A 85 -1.86 5.81 3.63
C ASN A 85 -1.03 6.94 3.01
N TYR A 86 0.30 6.93 3.17
CA TYR A 86 1.16 7.94 2.53
C TYR A 86 1.16 7.85 0.99
N ALA A 87 1.09 6.66 0.42
CA ALA A 87 1.01 6.51 -1.04
C ALA A 87 -0.34 7.00 -1.59
N VAL A 88 -1.46 6.76 -0.88
CA VAL A 88 -2.77 7.33 -1.24
C VAL A 88 -2.74 8.85 -1.09
N MET A 89 -2.17 9.40 0.00
CA MET A 89 -2.00 10.85 0.16
C MET A 89 -1.16 11.46 -0.98
N ALA A 90 -0.12 10.77 -1.45
CA ALA A 90 0.69 11.22 -2.59
C ALA A 90 -0.13 11.31 -3.88
N LEU A 91 -1.01 10.32 -4.13
CA LEU A 91 -1.94 10.36 -5.26
C LEU A 91 -2.97 11.48 -5.11
N MET A 92 -3.53 11.67 -3.90
CA MET A 92 -4.46 12.77 -3.61
C MET A 92 -3.80 14.14 -3.84
N GLN A 93 -2.55 14.30 -3.41
CA GLN A 93 -1.80 15.55 -3.54
C GLN A 93 -1.56 15.95 -5.00
N GLN A 94 -1.48 15.00 -5.92
CA GLN A 94 -1.38 15.26 -7.36
C GLN A 94 -2.68 15.83 -7.96
N ASP A 95 -3.83 15.46 -7.39
CA ASP A 95 -5.15 15.93 -7.85
C ASP A 95 -5.56 17.27 -7.21
N LEU A 96 -4.89 17.67 -6.14
CA LEU A 96 -5.26 18.83 -5.35
C LEU A 96 -4.45 20.08 -5.76
N PRO A 97 -5.04 21.29 -5.64
CA PRO A 97 -4.28 22.52 -5.80
C PRO A 97 -3.19 22.65 -4.72
N PRO A 98 -2.22 23.55 -4.87
CA PRO A 98 -1.27 23.85 -3.80
C PRO A 98 -1.97 24.11 -2.47
N ASP A 99 -1.31 23.71 -1.38
CA ASP A 99 -1.81 23.93 -0.03
C ASP A 99 -1.94 25.44 0.24
N ASP A 100 -3.13 25.85 0.69
CA ASP A 100 -3.46 27.24 1.07
C ASP A 100 -3.53 27.43 2.60
N GLY A 101 -3.12 26.42 3.35
CA GLY A 101 -3.14 26.40 4.81
C GLY A 101 -4.51 26.10 5.41
N GLN A 102 -5.50 25.71 4.62
CA GLN A 102 -6.82 25.31 5.10
C GLN A 102 -7.01 23.80 5.00
N ASP A 103 -7.66 23.24 6.01
CA ASP A 103 -8.04 21.83 6.00
C ASP A 103 -9.11 21.53 4.95
N LEU A 104 -8.96 20.42 4.26
CA LEU A 104 -10.06 19.86 3.48
C LEU A 104 -11.17 19.38 4.43
N PRO A 105 -12.46 19.57 4.10
CA PRO A 105 -13.55 18.91 4.79
C PRO A 105 -13.31 17.39 4.84
N THR A 106 -13.57 16.78 6.00
CA THR A 106 -13.31 15.36 6.25
C THR A 106 -13.97 14.45 5.20
N ASP A 107 -15.22 14.71 4.85
CA ASP A 107 -15.95 13.98 3.81
C ASP A 107 -15.28 14.06 2.45
N LYS A 108 -14.76 15.24 2.10
CA LYS A 108 -14.01 15.44 0.85
C LYS A 108 -12.67 14.71 0.84
N ALA A 109 -11.96 14.73 1.97
CA ALA A 109 -10.71 13.99 2.11
C ALA A 109 -10.94 12.47 1.99
N LEU A 110 -12.03 11.96 2.57
CA LEU A 110 -12.41 10.55 2.47
C LEU A 110 -12.84 10.15 1.06
N GLU A 111 -13.62 10.99 0.38
CA GLU A 111 -14.00 10.77 -1.02
C GLU A 111 -12.77 10.62 -1.94
N LEU A 112 -11.78 11.51 -1.79
CA LEU A 112 -10.55 11.46 -2.56
C LEU A 112 -9.70 10.24 -2.21
N TYR A 113 -9.60 9.91 -0.91
CA TYR A 113 -8.91 8.72 -0.44
C TYR A 113 -9.52 7.45 -1.06
N ASP A 114 -10.84 7.29 -0.97
CA ASP A 114 -11.55 6.15 -1.51
C ASP A 114 -11.39 6.05 -3.04
N LYS A 115 -11.42 7.16 -3.77
CA LYS A 115 -11.17 7.22 -5.22
C LYS A 115 -9.84 6.59 -5.59
N HIS A 116 -8.75 7.00 -4.92
CA HIS A 116 -7.40 6.53 -5.25
C HIS A 116 -7.14 5.10 -4.78
N LEU A 117 -7.61 4.74 -3.58
CA LEU A 117 -7.48 3.38 -3.07
C LEU A 117 -8.20 2.37 -3.96
N HIS A 118 -9.44 2.66 -4.38
CA HIS A 118 -10.19 1.80 -5.30
C HIS A 118 -9.56 1.75 -6.70
N ARG A 119 -8.91 2.82 -7.14
CA ARG A 119 -8.17 2.81 -8.42
C ARG A 119 -6.97 1.85 -8.35
N ALA A 120 -6.21 1.86 -7.26
CA ALA A 120 -5.12 0.90 -7.04
C ALA A 120 -5.64 -0.54 -6.96
N ALA A 121 -6.78 -0.77 -6.28
CA ALA A 121 -7.42 -2.07 -6.21
C ALA A 121 -7.87 -2.61 -7.58
N ARG A 122 -8.44 -1.76 -8.45
CA ARG A 122 -8.79 -2.17 -9.83
C ARG A 122 -7.55 -2.62 -10.61
N LEU A 123 -6.46 -1.86 -10.54
CA LEU A 123 -5.19 -2.26 -11.17
C LEU A 123 -4.68 -3.60 -10.65
N MET A 124 -4.84 -3.86 -9.35
CA MET A 124 -4.50 -5.16 -8.75
C MET A 124 -5.35 -6.29 -9.34
N LEU A 125 -6.67 -6.10 -9.44
CA LEU A 125 -7.57 -7.12 -9.98
C LEU A 125 -7.23 -7.45 -11.43
N ASP A 126 -6.94 -6.44 -12.26
CA ASP A 126 -6.54 -6.62 -13.66
C ASP A 126 -5.21 -7.41 -13.75
N LYS A 127 -4.20 -7.04 -12.96
CA LYS A 127 -2.93 -7.77 -12.90
C LYS A 127 -3.10 -9.19 -12.36
N ASN A 128 -3.94 -9.38 -11.34
CA ASN A 128 -4.16 -10.70 -10.74
C ASN A 128 -4.86 -11.66 -11.72
N HIS A 129 -5.71 -11.13 -12.59
CA HIS A 129 -6.31 -11.91 -13.69
C HIS A 129 -5.22 -12.49 -14.62
N ASP A 130 -4.19 -11.70 -14.96
CA ASP A 130 -3.16 -12.09 -15.91
C ASP A 130 -2.06 -12.98 -15.28
N TYR A 131 -1.67 -12.68 -14.04
CA TYR A 131 -0.56 -13.34 -13.35
C TYR A 131 -1.01 -14.41 -12.34
N GLY A 132 -2.32 -14.57 -12.12
CA GLY A 132 -2.88 -15.43 -11.08
C GLY A 132 -2.47 -14.94 -9.68
N GLU A 133 -2.49 -15.84 -8.71
CA GLU A 133 -2.16 -15.57 -7.30
C GLU A 133 -0.63 -15.66 -7.03
N ALA A 134 0.21 -15.35 -8.01
CA ALA A 134 1.68 -15.51 -7.92
C ALA A 134 2.29 -14.74 -6.73
N TRP A 135 1.71 -13.61 -6.33
CA TRP A 135 2.13 -12.82 -5.17
C TRP A 135 2.06 -13.60 -3.85
N ARG A 136 1.17 -14.60 -3.73
CA ARG A 136 1.06 -15.45 -2.54
C ARG A 136 2.28 -16.32 -2.31
N LEU A 137 3.04 -16.61 -3.38
CA LEU A 137 4.29 -17.37 -3.32
C LEU A 137 5.51 -16.49 -3.01
N MET A 138 5.33 -15.17 -3.00
CA MET A 138 6.40 -14.23 -2.70
C MET A 138 6.63 -14.13 -1.18
N ARG A 139 7.88 -13.95 -0.80
CA ARG A 139 8.25 -13.58 0.58
C ARG A 139 7.90 -12.12 0.82
N VAL A 140 7.50 -11.79 2.06
CA VAL A 140 7.22 -10.40 2.46
C VAL A 140 8.44 -9.51 2.19
N GLY A 141 9.65 -9.93 2.55
CA GLY A 141 10.89 -9.19 2.28
C GLY A 141 11.11 -8.91 0.78
N SER A 142 10.77 -9.86 -0.11
CA SER A 142 10.87 -9.64 -1.56
C SER A 142 9.88 -8.58 -2.06
N MET A 143 8.69 -8.50 -1.48
CA MET A 143 7.72 -7.44 -1.80
C MET A 143 8.20 -6.08 -1.26
N VAL A 144 8.84 -6.04 -0.09
CA VAL A 144 9.50 -4.83 0.44
C VAL A 144 10.62 -4.35 -0.51
N ASP A 145 11.41 -5.26 -1.08
CA ASP A 145 12.44 -4.91 -2.07
C ASP A 145 11.83 -4.29 -3.33
N LEU A 146 10.70 -4.81 -3.80
CA LEU A 146 9.97 -4.22 -4.92
C LEU A 146 9.44 -2.82 -4.58
N ILE A 147 8.91 -2.62 -3.37
CA ILE A 147 8.49 -1.30 -2.89
C ILE A 147 9.68 -0.33 -2.91
N LEU A 148 10.83 -0.72 -2.34
CA LEU A 148 12.05 0.10 -2.33
C LEU A 148 12.55 0.42 -3.74
N MET A 149 12.49 -0.54 -4.67
CA MET A 149 12.82 -0.29 -6.08
C MET A 149 11.88 0.75 -6.71
N LYS A 150 10.56 0.66 -6.47
CA LYS A 150 9.57 1.64 -6.95
C LYS A 150 9.84 3.02 -6.38
N LEU A 151 10.12 3.11 -5.08
CA LEU A 151 10.45 4.37 -4.41
C LEU A 151 11.71 5.01 -5.00
N ARG A 152 12.76 4.21 -5.29
CA ARG A 152 13.96 4.72 -5.95
C ARG A 152 13.65 5.31 -7.33
N ARG A 153 12.78 4.65 -8.11
CA ARG A 153 12.35 5.18 -9.41
C ARG A 153 11.53 6.46 -9.27
N ILE A 154 10.60 6.51 -8.32
CA ILE A 154 9.81 7.72 -8.05
C ILE A 154 10.74 8.89 -7.72
N LYS A 155 11.71 8.72 -6.79
CA LYS A 155 12.69 9.75 -6.44
C LYS A 155 13.48 10.25 -7.66
N GLN A 156 13.93 9.35 -8.54
CA GLN A 156 14.62 9.74 -9.77
C GLN A 156 13.74 10.56 -10.72
N ILE A 157 12.44 10.24 -10.80
CA ILE A 157 11.48 11.00 -11.62
C ILE A 157 11.23 12.37 -10.97
N GLU A 158 11.07 12.43 -9.66
CA GLU A 158 10.89 13.68 -8.90
C GLU A 158 12.13 14.60 -9.04
N ASP A 159 13.34 14.05 -8.89
CA ASP A 159 14.61 14.77 -9.07
C ASP A 159 14.76 15.31 -10.51
N ASN A 160 14.21 14.60 -11.49
CA ASN A 160 14.18 15.00 -12.89
C ASN A 160 12.93 15.83 -13.26
N GLN A 161 12.30 16.48 -12.27
CA GLN A 161 11.13 17.36 -12.46
C GLN A 161 9.94 16.69 -13.18
N GLY A 162 9.79 15.38 -13.01
CA GLY A 162 8.73 14.58 -13.64
C GLY A 162 9.02 14.15 -15.08
N HIS A 163 10.16 14.54 -15.66
CA HIS A 163 10.50 14.16 -17.04
C HIS A 163 10.93 12.69 -17.12
N THR A 164 10.30 11.95 -18.03
CA THR A 164 10.62 10.55 -18.35
C THR A 164 10.67 10.35 -19.86
N LEU A 165 11.44 9.37 -20.33
CA LEU A 165 11.49 9.00 -21.75
C LEU A 165 10.42 7.97 -22.14
N VAL A 166 10.12 7.03 -21.25
CA VAL A 166 9.21 5.89 -21.50
C VAL A 166 8.32 5.54 -20.31
N SER A 167 8.54 6.13 -19.15
CA SER A 167 7.76 5.83 -17.95
C SER A 167 6.45 6.63 -17.89
N GLU A 168 5.41 6.03 -17.32
CA GLU A 168 4.10 6.65 -17.10
C GLU A 168 4.07 7.66 -15.92
N GLY A 169 5.25 8.08 -15.43
CA GLY A 169 5.35 8.99 -14.30
C GLY A 169 5.35 8.26 -12.95
N VAL A 170 5.04 9.02 -11.88
CA VAL A 170 5.12 8.51 -10.49
C VAL A 170 3.86 7.77 -10.05
N GLU A 171 2.73 8.04 -10.68
CA GLU A 171 1.40 7.55 -10.27
C GLU A 171 1.32 6.03 -10.22
N GLY A 172 1.72 5.36 -11.31
CA GLY A 172 1.78 3.89 -11.37
C GLY A 172 2.68 3.30 -10.29
N GLY A 173 3.77 3.99 -9.95
CA GLY A 173 4.67 3.62 -8.86
C GLY A 173 3.97 3.61 -7.49
N TYR A 174 3.20 4.65 -7.18
CA TYR A 174 2.43 4.71 -5.93
C TYR A 174 1.33 3.65 -5.87
N MET A 175 0.61 3.41 -6.97
CA MET A 175 -0.39 2.33 -7.02
C MET A 175 0.23 0.94 -6.81
N ASP A 176 1.39 0.68 -7.39
CA ASP A 176 2.12 -0.57 -7.15
C ASP A 176 2.55 -0.71 -5.67
N ILE A 177 3.02 0.38 -5.04
CA ILE A 177 3.39 0.39 -3.62
C ILE A 177 2.18 0.07 -2.75
N ILE A 178 1.02 0.68 -3.01
CA ILE A 178 -0.23 0.38 -2.30
C ILE A 178 -0.54 -1.12 -2.40
N ASN A 179 -0.50 -1.69 -3.59
CA ASN A 179 -0.86 -3.08 -3.82
C ASN A 179 0.12 -4.05 -3.15
N TYR A 180 1.44 -3.82 -3.25
CA TYR A 180 2.42 -4.66 -2.55
C TYR A 180 2.31 -4.55 -1.04
N ALA A 181 2.05 -3.36 -0.48
CA ALA A 181 1.87 -3.19 0.96
C ALA A 181 0.61 -3.91 1.47
N LEU A 182 -0.50 -3.88 0.71
CA LEU A 182 -1.71 -4.63 1.03
C LEU A 182 -1.48 -6.14 0.94
N PHE A 183 -0.75 -6.63 -0.07
CA PHE A 183 -0.35 -8.04 -0.14
C PHE A 183 0.50 -8.48 1.05
N CYS A 184 1.44 -7.63 1.50
CA CYS A 184 2.22 -7.91 2.70
C CYS A 184 1.34 -8.04 3.95
N LEU A 185 0.34 -7.15 4.11
CA LEU A 185 -0.62 -7.24 5.23
C LEU A 185 -1.41 -8.55 5.21
N ILE A 186 -1.92 -8.96 4.04
CA ILE A 186 -2.62 -10.23 3.88
C ILE A 186 -1.70 -11.40 4.26
N ARG A 187 -0.46 -11.44 3.74
CA ARG A 187 0.50 -12.50 4.05
C ARG A 187 0.84 -12.60 5.53
N LEU A 188 1.04 -11.46 6.20
CA LEU A 188 1.30 -11.42 7.64
C LEU A 188 0.11 -11.90 8.48
N HIS A 189 -1.12 -11.64 8.02
CA HIS A 189 -2.32 -12.20 8.67
C HIS A 189 -2.42 -13.72 8.47
N GLU A 190 -2.20 -14.21 7.26
CA GLU A 190 -2.18 -15.67 6.98
C GLU A 190 -1.15 -16.39 7.85
N GLU A 191 0.06 -15.86 7.99
CA GLU A 191 1.12 -16.42 8.82
C GLU A 191 0.71 -16.48 10.30
N LYS A 192 0.12 -15.41 10.84
CA LYS A 192 -0.38 -15.38 12.22
C LYS A 192 -1.50 -16.38 12.48
N GLU A 193 -2.43 -16.55 11.55
CA GLU A 193 -3.50 -17.54 11.69
C GLU A 193 -2.94 -18.97 11.67
N LEU A 194 -1.97 -19.26 10.80
CA LEU A 194 -1.30 -20.55 10.76
C LEU A 194 -0.53 -20.86 12.07
N ASP A 195 0.14 -19.85 12.64
CA ASP A 195 0.87 -20.02 13.89
C ASP A 195 -0.07 -20.28 15.08
N LYS A 196 -1.22 -19.62 15.15
CA LYS A 196 -2.25 -19.92 16.16
C LYS A 196 -2.71 -21.36 16.09
N LEU A 197 -3.03 -21.86 14.89
CA LEU A 197 -3.47 -23.24 14.66
C LEU A 197 -2.40 -24.27 15.03
N ARG A 198 -1.11 -23.93 14.93
CA ARG A 198 0.00 -24.80 15.33
C ARG A 198 0.20 -24.88 16.85
N ILE A 199 -0.19 -23.82 17.58
CA ILE A 199 -0.07 -23.78 19.04
C ILE A 199 -1.24 -24.52 19.71
N GLU A 200 -2.41 -24.56 19.06
CA GLU A 200 -3.63 -25.19 19.57
C GLU A 200 -3.68 -26.72 19.32
N ASN A 201 -2.77 -27.27 18.52
CA ASN A 201 -2.63 -28.72 18.23
C ASN A 201 -1.37 -29.31 18.89
#